data_03583888460ca4fe4f4adc1ae9416285
#
_entry.id   03583888460ca4fe4f4adc1ae9416285
#
_cell.length_a   1.000
_cell.length_b   1.000
_cell.length_c   1.000
_cell.angle_alpha   90.00
_cell.angle_beta   90.00
_cell.angle_gamma   90.00
#
_symmetry.space_group_name_H-M   'P 1'
#
loop_
_entity.id
_entity.type
_entity.pdbx_description
1 polymer ?
#
loop_
_entity_poly.entity_id
_entity_poly.type
_entity_poly.pdbx_seq_one_letter_code
_entity_poly.pdbx_strand_id
1 'polypeptide(L)'
;MLLNFYKSILSMSLIAASVIAILSCEVIDDNLDRHVNPETRENVRLDQVAEILSEIPLSAEHLEEVYSAVSASSENGYDEEYTMADLFESPGRGVGDSDEETKAATDVYTNPLRELIENHVRSSALTKSSGEAFTDPDAFLEALTASDIQIYWPFSELWDGSAMPVVTFDPEDGSDANIGYRLVVNDDGSRSVEEIVVDEALAQTVPVWVVNRNSDAGYTTLELIRREDPNWGSGGGTIIVKPHSRSEPAWPGQEGIQQSLSEQTRSSQSGLKSLVLKDFTMQRHYDTWFAGASEFFVKIGAVDDFTAATEAELLMYNPLITDFMIVVKRNQLGKTQKSDILLVSDWNPQMTHCAFMITEDDGGTKTEWKCTALVRIKSMSYGVELSLPFSTRDDIVWRGQLAQRWLEANSGMNGSFGDVDMTFEVVEY
;
A
#
# COMPACT_ATOMS: atom_id res chain seq x y z
N MET A 1 11.37 71.21 14.48
CA MET A 1 10.30 71.56 13.52
C MET A 1 10.56 70.83 12.23
N LEU A 2 10.76 69.48 12.30
CA LEU A 2 11.07 68.65 11.12
C LEU A 2 10.71 67.16 11.40
N LEU A 3 9.61 66.92 12.16
CA LEU A 3 9.25 65.59 12.56
C LEU A 3 7.76 65.22 12.27
N ASN A 4 7.07 66.04 11.48
CA ASN A 4 5.65 65.86 11.18
C ASN A 4 5.33 65.68 9.70
N PHE A 5 6.34 65.48 8.85
CA PHE A 5 6.07 65.35 7.39
C PHE A 5 6.19 63.89 6.89
N TYR A 6 6.55 62.96 7.72
CA TYR A 6 6.75 61.55 7.28
C TYR A 6 5.58 60.59 7.62
N LYS A 7 4.50 61.07 8.23
CA LYS A 7 3.34 60.25 8.57
C LYS A 7 2.18 60.29 7.60
N SER A 8 2.27 61.09 6.52
CA SER A 8 1.13 61.29 5.59
C SER A 8 1.28 60.62 4.23
N ILE A 9 2.37 59.89 3.97
CA ILE A 9 2.58 59.26 2.64
C ILE A 9 2.45 57.69 2.75
N LEU A 10 2.24 57.14 3.95
CA LEU A 10 2.13 55.69 4.12
C LEU A 10 0.70 55.14 4.25
N SER A 11 -0.31 55.95 3.89
CA SER A 11 -1.72 55.51 4.04
C SER A 11 -2.52 55.46 2.74
N MET A 12 -1.89 55.57 1.58
CA MET A 12 -2.61 55.54 0.28
C MET A 12 -2.13 54.50 -0.74
N SER A 13 -1.53 53.40 -0.29
CA SER A 13 -1.11 52.33 -1.21
C SER A 13 -1.62 50.95 -0.82
N LEU A 14 -2.79 50.85 -0.26
CA LEU A 14 -3.33 49.58 0.11
C LEU A 14 -4.84 49.49 -0.17
N ILE A 15 -5.29 49.75 -1.38
CA ILE A 15 -6.57 49.28 -1.92
C ILE A 15 -6.43 49.14 -3.43
N ALA A 16 -5.84 48.03 -3.86
CA ALA A 16 -6.09 47.40 -5.16
C ALA A 16 -5.96 45.88 -4.98
N ALA A 17 -6.86 45.34 -4.19
CA ALA A 17 -7.09 43.88 -4.19
C ALA A 17 -7.89 43.55 -5.45
N SER A 18 -7.19 43.14 -6.48
CA SER A 18 -7.78 42.55 -7.68
C SER A 18 -8.45 41.26 -7.30
N VAL A 19 -9.78 41.23 -7.35
CA VAL A 19 -10.58 40.02 -7.36
C VAL A 19 -10.31 39.32 -8.68
N ILE A 20 -9.40 38.35 -8.68
CA ILE A 20 -9.30 37.36 -9.75
C ILE A 20 -10.32 36.29 -9.43
N ALA A 21 -11.48 36.37 -10.08
CA ALA A 21 -12.40 35.26 -10.16
C ALA A 21 -11.73 34.17 -11.01
N ILE A 22 -11.23 33.14 -10.35
CA ILE A 22 -10.81 31.91 -11.02
C ILE A 22 -12.11 31.20 -11.41
N LEU A 23 -12.50 31.32 -12.68
CA LEU A 23 -13.45 30.40 -13.29
C LEU A 23 -12.73 29.04 -13.37
N SER A 24 -13.01 28.18 -12.41
CA SER A 24 -12.73 26.77 -12.49
C SER A 24 -13.62 26.19 -13.59
N CYS A 25 -13.02 25.84 -14.69
CA CYS A 25 -13.67 25.02 -15.71
C CYS A 25 -13.67 23.60 -15.15
N GLU A 26 -14.80 23.13 -14.65
CA GLU A 26 -15.01 21.71 -14.39
C GLU A 26 -14.96 20.95 -15.70
N VAL A 27 -13.85 20.29 -15.96
CA VAL A 27 -13.79 19.22 -16.94
C VAL A 27 -14.45 18.02 -16.27
N ILE A 28 -15.64 17.67 -16.73
CA ILE A 28 -16.29 16.40 -16.36
C ILE A 28 -15.50 15.33 -17.09
N ASP A 29 -14.62 14.65 -16.36
CA ASP A 29 -13.93 13.46 -16.81
C ASP A 29 -14.81 12.25 -16.39
N ASP A 30 -15.41 11.60 -17.38
CA ASP A 30 -16.29 10.42 -17.22
C ASP A 30 -15.45 9.14 -16.98
N ASN A 31 -14.41 9.21 -16.20
CA ASN A 31 -13.74 8.03 -15.67
C ASN A 31 -14.26 7.77 -14.25
N LEU A 32 -14.96 6.66 -14.10
CA LEU A 32 -15.41 6.09 -12.83
C LEU A 32 -14.20 5.65 -11.98
N ASP A 33 -13.36 6.60 -11.58
CA ASP A 33 -12.49 6.41 -10.44
C ASP A 33 -13.37 6.45 -9.20
N ARG A 34 -13.49 5.31 -8.52
CA ARG A 34 -14.05 5.25 -7.18
C ARG A 34 -13.11 6.04 -6.25
N HIS A 35 -13.23 7.36 -6.26
CA HIS A 35 -12.70 8.18 -5.19
C HIS A 35 -13.49 7.83 -3.94
N VAL A 36 -12.92 6.99 -3.09
CA VAL A 36 -13.40 6.83 -1.71
C VAL A 36 -13.32 8.22 -1.08
N ASN A 37 -14.48 8.83 -0.85
CA ASN A 37 -14.57 10.14 -0.24
C ASN A 37 -13.93 10.05 1.16
N PRO A 38 -12.93 10.90 1.51
CA PRO A 38 -12.35 10.90 2.85
C PRO A 38 -13.38 11.03 3.97
N GLU A 39 -14.52 11.72 3.71
CA GLU A 39 -15.63 11.83 4.67
C GLU A 39 -16.38 10.51 4.90
N THR A 40 -16.30 9.53 3.98
CA THR A 40 -16.93 8.21 4.16
C THR A 40 -16.09 7.30 5.06
N ARG A 41 -14.77 7.51 5.13
CA ARG A 41 -13.88 6.72 6.00
C ARG A 41 -14.16 6.93 7.48
N GLU A 42 -14.62 8.12 7.88
CA GLU A 42 -14.92 8.43 9.28
C GLU A 42 -16.27 7.86 9.78
N ASN A 43 -17.10 7.33 8.89
CA ASN A 43 -18.47 6.92 9.24
C ASN A 43 -18.61 5.44 9.63
N VAL A 44 -17.63 4.58 9.33
CA VAL A 44 -17.65 3.15 9.70
C VAL A 44 -16.49 2.85 10.64
N ARG A 45 -16.81 2.35 11.83
CA ARG A 45 -15.83 2.05 12.86
C ARG A 45 -15.49 0.55 12.88
N LEU A 46 -14.24 0.22 13.21
CA LEU A 46 -13.76 -1.17 13.26
C LEU A 46 -14.51 -1.99 14.32
N ASP A 47 -14.72 -1.42 15.51
CA ASP A 47 -15.46 -2.05 16.60
C ASP A 47 -16.91 -2.39 16.21
N GLN A 48 -17.58 -1.48 15.49
CA GLN A 48 -18.93 -1.69 14.99
C GLN A 48 -19.02 -2.85 13.99
N VAL A 49 -18.05 -2.98 13.10
CA VAL A 49 -17.98 -4.09 12.14
C VAL A 49 -17.68 -5.41 12.86
N ALA A 50 -16.79 -5.39 13.86
CA ALA A 50 -16.50 -6.56 14.68
C ALA A 50 -17.73 -7.04 15.47
N GLU A 51 -18.52 -6.13 16.03
CA GLU A 51 -19.80 -6.46 16.69
C GLU A 51 -20.76 -7.13 15.71
N ILE A 52 -20.96 -6.57 14.51
CA ILE A 52 -21.82 -7.16 13.47
C ILE A 52 -21.38 -8.59 13.16
N LEU A 53 -20.09 -8.79 12.87
CA LEU A 53 -19.54 -10.11 12.54
C LEU A 53 -19.69 -11.12 13.70
N SER A 54 -19.68 -10.66 14.95
CA SER A 54 -19.84 -11.51 16.13
C SER A 54 -21.31 -11.92 16.40
N GLU A 55 -22.28 -11.11 15.96
CA GLU A 55 -23.70 -11.34 16.19
C GLU A 55 -24.37 -12.19 15.09
N ILE A 56 -23.79 -12.26 13.89
CA ILE A 56 -24.35 -13.03 12.77
C ILE A 56 -24.16 -14.53 12.96
N PRO A 57 -25.12 -15.37 12.48
CA PRO A 57 -25.08 -16.82 12.66
C PRO A 57 -24.13 -17.49 11.66
N LEU A 58 -22.82 -17.35 11.88
CA LEU A 58 -21.81 -18.00 11.05
C LEU A 58 -22.00 -19.51 10.97
N SER A 59 -21.65 -20.10 9.83
CA SER A 59 -21.62 -21.54 9.57
C SER A 59 -20.26 -21.93 8.97
N ALA A 60 -20.01 -23.23 8.81
CA ALA A 60 -18.78 -23.70 8.18
C ALA A 60 -18.59 -23.16 6.75
N GLU A 61 -19.68 -22.95 5.99
CA GLU A 61 -19.63 -22.39 4.64
C GLU A 61 -19.05 -20.96 4.65
N HIS A 62 -19.44 -20.12 5.63
CA HIS A 62 -18.90 -18.75 5.74
C HIS A 62 -17.43 -18.72 6.15
N LEU A 63 -17.01 -19.67 7.02
CA LEU A 63 -15.61 -19.78 7.38
C LEU A 63 -14.77 -20.22 6.18
N GLU A 64 -15.28 -21.15 5.38
CA GLU A 64 -14.63 -21.61 4.14
C GLU A 64 -14.52 -20.46 3.12
N GLU A 65 -15.57 -19.63 3.00
CA GLU A 65 -15.56 -18.44 2.16
C GLU A 65 -14.41 -17.49 2.57
N VAL A 66 -14.36 -17.11 3.84
CA VAL A 66 -13.29 -16.22 4.34
C VAL A 66 -11.91 -16.88 4.21
N TYR A 67 -11.80 -18.17 4.55
CA TYR A 67 -10.54 -18.92 4.42
C TYR A 67 -10.03 -18.96 2.97
N SER A 68 -10.92 -19.22 2.01
CA SER A 68 -10.56 -19.23 0.59
C SER A 68 -10.12 -17.86 0.11
N ALA A 69 -10.82 -16.80 0.55
CA ALA A 69 -10.47 -15.42 0.19
C ALA A 69 -9.10 -15.01 0.75
N VAL A 70 -8.85 -15.21 2.05
CA VAL A 70 -7.58 -14.86 2.67
C VAL A 70 -6.41 -15.69 2.15
N SER A 71 -6.67 -16.98 1.80
CA SER A 71 -5.67 -17.83 1.17
C SER A 71 -5.29 -17.33 -0.23
N ALA A 72 -6.28 -16.96 -1.03
CA ALA A 72 -6.04 -16.41 -2.37
C ALA A 72 -5.30 -15.08 -2.32
N SER A 73 -5.66 -14.19 -1.39
CA SER A 73 -4.93 -12.94 -1.13
C SER A 73 -3.47 -13.21 -0.79
N SER A 74 -3.25 -14.13 0.16
CA SER A 74 -1.93 -14.57 0.60
C SER A 74 -1.08 -15.16 -0.54
N GLU A 75 -1.67 -15.97 -1.43
CA GLU A 75 -0.99 -16.55 -2.60
C GLU A 75 -0.61 -15.49 -3.64
N ASN A 76 -1.36 -14.39 -3.70
CA ASN A 76 -1.07 -13.24 -4.54
C ASN A 76 -0.05 -12.27 -3.92
N GLY A 77 0.51 -12.62 -2.75
CA GLY A 77 1.55 -11.85 -2.07
C GLY A 77 1.03 -10.69 -1.21
N TYR A 78 -0.27 -10.56 -1.05
CA TYR A 78 -0.89 -9.69 -0.06
C TYR A 78 -0.91 -10.37 1.32
N ASP A 79 -1.44 -9.71 2.33
CA ASP A 79 -1.65 -10.35 3.63
C ASP A 79 -2.82 -11.36 3.61
N GLU A 80 -3.09 -12.03 4.71
CA GLU A 80 -4.25 -12.93 4.90
C GLU A 80 -5.53 -12.10 5.10
N GLU A 81 -5.95 -11.41 4.03
CA GLU A 81 -6.99 -10.38 4.04
C GLU A 81 -8.19 -10.72 3.16
N TYR A 82 -9.39 -10.25 3.58
CA TYR A 82 -10.60 -10.24 2.78
C TYR A 82 -11.26 -8.86 2.92
N THR A 83 -11.09 -8.01 1.93
CA THR A 83 -11.58 -6.62 1.98
C THR A 83 -13.11 -6.56 1.94
N MET A 84 -13.72 -5.56 2.57
CA MET A 84 -15.18 -5.37 2.48
C MET A 84 -15.60 -5.08 1.04
N ALA A 85 -14.76 -4.43 0.25
CA ALA A 85 -15.01 -4.23 -1.17
C ALA A 85 -15.18 -5.56 -1.92
N ASP A 86 -14.23 -6.50 -1.75
CA ASP A 86 -14.28 -7.82 -2.39
C ASP A 86 -15.46 -8.65 -1.87
N LEU A 87 -15.72 -8.61 -0.56
CA LEU A 87 -16.82 -9.33 0.09
C LEU A 87 -18.20 -8.91 -0.45
N PHE A 88 -18.39 -7.60 -0.71
CA PHE A 88 -19.64 -7.08 -1.25
C PHE A 88 -19.69 -7.05 -2.78
N GLU A 89 -18.57 -7.23 -3.48
CA GLU A 89 -18.60 -7.45 -4.92
C GLU A 89 -19.34 -8.75 -5.24
N SER A 90 -20.28 -8.69 -6.16
CA SER A 90 -21.11 -9.84 -6.52
C SER A 90 -20.25 -11.00 -7.04
N PRO A 91 -20.32 -12.21 -6.46
CA PRO A 91 -19.81 -13.41 -7.09
C PRO A 91 -20.70 -13.75 -8.27
N GLY A 92 -20.50 -13.14 -9.39
CA GLY A 92 -21.40 -13.35 -10.52
C GLY A 92 -21.10 -12.48 -11.73
N ARG A 93 -20.11 -11.61 -11.66
CA ARG A 93 -19.41 -11.20 -12.88
C ARG A 93 -18.50 -12.34 -13.26
N GLY A 94 -19.18 -13.31 -13.87
CA GLY A 94 -18.59 -14.53 -14.36
C GLY A 94 -17.41 -14.23 -15.22
N VAL A 95 -16.50 -15.13 -15.23
CA VAL A 95 -15.58 -15.49 -16.31
C VAL A 95 -16.15 -14.98 -17.64
N GLY A 96 -15.82 -13.76 -18.03
CA GLY A 96 -16.33 -13.11 -19.23
C GLY A 96 -15.94 -11.64 -19.24
N ASP A 97 -14.76 -11.37 -19.79
CA ASP A 97 -14.38 -10.07 -20.35
C ASP A 97 -13.92 -8.94 -19.41
N SER A 98 -13.14 -9.26 -18.40
CA SER A 98 -12.18 -8.27 -17.85
C SER A 98 -10.90 -8.98 -17.41
N ASP A 99 -9.77 -8.55 -17.96
CA ASP A 99 -8.41 -9.03 -17.65
C ASP A 99 -7.93 -8.60 -16.23
N GLU A 100 -8.83 -8.37 -15.29
CA GLU A 100 -8.54 -8.12 -13.90
C GLU A 100 -8.92 -9.36 -13.08
N GLU A 101 -7.92 -10.18 -12.77
CA GLU A 101 -8.03 -11.18 -11.73
C GLU A 101 -8.29 -10.45 -10.41
N THR A 102 -9.51 -10.57 -9.90
CA THR A 102 -9.85 -10.14 -8.54
C THR A 102 -8.96 -10.87 -7.54
N LYS A 103 -8.54 -10.18 -6.47
CA LYS A 103 -7.69 -10.70 -5.38
C LYS A 103 -8.19 -12.04 -4.81
N ALA A 104 -9.48 -12.30 -4.83
CA ALA A 104 -10.10 -13.54 -4.37
C ALA A 104 -10.75 -14.30 -5.54
N ALA A 105 -10.35 -15.56 -5.73
CA ALA A 105 -11.12 -16.49 -6.54
C ALA A 105 -12.37 -16.86 -5.74
N THR A 106 -13.50 -16.23 -6.04
CA THR A 106 -14.74 -16.48 -5.31
C THR A 106 -15.42 -17.72 -5.87
N ASP A 107 -15.42 -18.79 -5.09
CA ASP A 107 -16.40 -19.86 -5.27
C ASP A 107 -17.82 -19.31 -5.08
N VAL A 108 -18.79 -19.84 -5.82
CA VAL A 108 -20.18 -19.40 -5.70
C VAL A 108 -20.77 -20.07 -4.46
N TYR A 109 -20.89 -19.34 -3.36
CA TYR A 109 -21.50 -19.82 -2.12
C TYR A 109 -23.02 -19.66 -2.18
N THR A 110 -23.73 -20.65 -1.63
CA THR A 110 -25.21 -20.65 -1.62
C THR A 110 -25.77 -19.57 -0.70
N ASN A 111 -25.04 -19.27 0.38
CA ASN A 111 -25.40 -18.26 1.38
C ASN A 111 -24.14 -17.48 1.74
N PRO A 112 -23.72 -16.53 0.92
CA PRO A 112 -22.46 -15.80 1.14
C PRO A 112 -22.52 -14.93 2.38
N LEU A 113 -21.35 -14.71 3.01
CA LEU A 113 -21.20 -13.92 4.23
C LEU A 113 -21.83 -12.52 4.12
N ARG A 114 -21.73 -11.90 2.96
CA ARG A 114 -22.36 -10.59 2.68
C ARG A 114 -23.86 -10.57 2.95
N GLU A 115 -24.60 -11.63 2.58
CA GLU A 115 -26.04 -11.68 2.80
C GLU A 115 -26.39 -11.75 4.30
N LEU A 116 -25.57 -12.41 5.11
CA LEU A 116 -25.74 -12.39 6.56
C LEU A 116 -25.52 -11.00 7.13
N ILE A 117 -24.47 -10.30 6.70
CA ILE A 117 -24.17 -8.93 7.12
C ILE A 117 -25.33 -7.98 6.72
N GLU A 118 -25.74 -8.03 5.45
CA GLU A 118 -26.85 -7.19 4.95
C GLU A 118 -28.14 -7.43 5.73
N ASN A 119 -28.51 -8.70 5.93
CA ASN A 119 -29.73 -9.06 6.65
C ASN A 119 -29.67 -8.62 8.11
N HIS A 120 -28.50 -8.74 8.76
CA HIS A 120 -28.31 -8.31 10.13
C HIS A 120 -28.44 -6.78 10.24
N VAL A 121 -27.74 -6.01 9.40
CA VAL A 121 -27.77 -4.55 9.40
C VAL A 121 -29.19 -4.03 9.16
N ARG A 122 -29.92 -4.57 8.16
CA ARG A 122 -31.30 -4.17 7.88
C ARG A 122 -32.29 -4.56 8.97
N SER A 123 -32.13 -5.74 9.60
CA SER A 123 -33.01 -6.18 10.68
C SER A 123 -32.76 -5.42 11.99
N SER A 124 -31.52 -5.07 12.30
CA SER A 124 -31.16 -4.28 13.48
C SER A 124 -31.71 -2.87 13.44
N ALA A 125 -31.80 -2.25 12.26
CA ALA A 125 -32.46 -0.95 12.08
C ALA A 125 -33.96 -0.96 12.44
N LEU A 126 -34.63 -2.10 12.25
CA LEU A 126 -36.08 -2.26 12.53
C LEU A 126 -36.38 -2.52 14.02
N THR A 127 -35.42 -3.01 14.79
CA THR A 127 -35.66 -3.55 16.16
C THR A 127 -35.18 -2.63 17.28
N LYS A 128 -34.23 -1.73 17.05
CA LYS A 128 -33.65 -0.88 18.10
C LYS A 128 -34.38 0.48 18.19
N SER A 129 -35.15 0.65 19.25
CA SER A 129 -35.70 1.94 19.68
C SER A 129 -34.76 2.75 20.59
N SER A 130 -33.50 2.34 20.77
CA SER A 130 -32.51 2.96 21.64
C SER A 130 -31.16 3.17 20.93
N GLY A 131 -30.93 4.39 20.51
CA GLY A 131 -29.65 5.12 20.51
C GLY A 131 -28.56 4.76 19.50
N GLU A 132 -28.42 3.54 19.00
CA GLU A 132 -27.32 3.09 18.13
C GLU A 132 -27.77 2.25 16.93
N ALA A 133 -29.04 2.31 16.57
CA ALA A 133 -29.53 1.67 15.35
C ALA A 133 -29.01 2.41 14.11
N PHE A 134 -28.68 1.68 13.07
CA PHE A 134 -28.36 2.26 11.78
C PHE A 134 -29.51 3.15 11.32
N THR A 135 -29.27 4.44 11.25
CA THR A 135 -30.30 5.42 10.84
C THR A 135 -30.67 5.20 9.37
N ASP A 136 -29.71 4.76 8.56
CA ASP A 136 -29.86 4.38 7.17
C ASP A 136 -29.00 3.14 6.88
N PRO A 137 -29.58 1.92 6.87
CA PRO A 137 -28.87 0.68 6.62
C PRO A 137 -28.19 0.62 5.26
N ASP A 138 -28.83 1.16 4.22
CA ASP A 138 -28.29 1.10 2.87
C ASP A 138 -27.11 2.07 2.72
N ALA A 139 -27.16 3.25 3.31
CA ALA A 139 -26.04 4.18 3.38
C ALA A 139 -24.85 3.60 4.18
N PHE A 140 -25.12 2.88 5.27
CA PHE A 140 -24.07 2.19 6.03
C PHE A 140 -23.39 1.10 5.20
N LEU A 141 -24.17 0.26 4.51
CA LEU A 141 -23.63 -0.81 3.66
C LEU A 141 -22.83 -0.26 2.48
N GLU A 142 -23.28 0.84 1.88
CA GLU A 142 -22.51 1.55 0.84
C GLU A 142 -21.19 2.09 1.40
N ALA A 143 -21.22 2.73 2.58
CA ALA A 143 -20.02 3.23 3.24
C ALA A 143 -19.06 2.10 3.63
N LEU A 144 -19.58 0.96 4.11
CA LEU A 144 -18.78 -0.22 4.45
C LEU A 144 -18.10 -0.81 3.21
N THR A 145 -18.85 -0.97 2.10
CA THR A 145 -18.30 -1.47 0.83
C THR A 145 -17.22 -0.55 0.25
N ALA A 146 -17.39 0.77 0.41
CA ALA A 146 -16.44 1.77 -0.08
C ALA A 146 -15.28 2.04 0.88
N SER A 147 -15.28 1.40 2.06
CA SER A 147 -14.25 1.60 3.07
C SER A 147 -12.96 0.83 2.76
N ASP A 148 -11.90 1.15 3.50
CA ASP A 148 -10.65 0.42 3.55
C ASP A 148 -10.66 -0.71 4.60
N ILE A 149 -11.84 -1.09 5.12
CA ILE A 149 -11.98 -2.11 6.15
C ILE A 149 -11.91 -3.50 5.53
N GLN A 150 -11.29 -4.41 6.28
CA GLN A 150 -11.13 -5.81 5.89
C GLN A 150 -11.26 -6.76 7.08
N ILE A 151 -11.43 -8.04 6.76
CA ILE A 151 -11.22 -9.16 7.70
C ILE A 151 -9.80 -9.65 7.48
N TYR A 152 -8.93 -9.46 8.44
CA TYR A 152 -7.62 -10.07 8.51
C TYR A 152 -7.69 -11.34 9.35
N TRP A 153 -7.19 -12.45 8.83
CA TRP A 153 -7.18 -13.73 9.54
C TRP A 153 -5.76 -14.24 9.77
N PRO A 154 -5.07 -13.73 10.80
CA PRO A 154 -3.71 -14.15 11.10
C PRO A 154 -3.67 -15.65 11.40
N PHE A 155 -2.61 -16.31 10.93
CA PHE A 155 -2.40 -17.75 11.12
C PHE A 155 -3.55 -18.62 10.57
N SER A 156 -4.19 -18.19 9.49
CA SER A 156 -5.29 -18.92 8.84
C SER A 156 -4.87 -20.35 8.44
N GLU A 157 -3.59 -20.57 8.13
CA GLU A 157 -3.01 -21.87 7.81
C GLU A 157 -3.07 -22.89 8.95
N LEU A 158 -3.30 -22.44 10.19
CA LEU A 158 -3.47 -23.32 11.35
C LEU A 158 -4.91 -23.80 11.57
N TRP A 159 -5.86 -23.29 10.78
CA TRP A 159 -7.26 -23.65 10.94
C TRP A 159 -7.53 -25.12 10.55
N ASP A 160 -8.22 -25.83 11.42
CA ASP A 160 -8.53 -27.26 11.26
C ASP A 160 -9.83 -27.55 10.48
N GLY A 161 -10.50 -26.51 9.99
CA GLY A 161 -11.77 -26.60 9.26
C GLY A 161 -13.01 -26.71 10.16
N SER A 162 -12.89 -26.61 11.48
CA SER A 162 -14.01 -26.86 12.40
C SER A 162 -14.26 -25.75 13.43
N ALA A 163 -13.20 -25.12 13.92
CA ALA A 163 -13.32 -24.13 14.99
C ALA A 163 -13.91 -22.82 14.49
N MET A 164 -14.88 -22.27 15.26
CA MET A 164 -15.47 -20.94 14.99
C MET A 164 -14.51 -19.83 15.41
N PRO A 165 -14.47 -18.70 14.67
CA PRO A 165 -13.56 -17.62 14.98
C PRO A 165 -14.00 -16.82 16.21
N VAL A 166 -13.02 -16.27 16.90
CA VAL A 166 -13.21 -15.10 17.75
C VAL A 166 -13.07 -13.86 16.87
N VAL A 167 -14.00 -12.94 16.95
CA VAL A 167 -13.93 -11.68 16.18
C VAL A 167 -13.39 -10.58 17.08
N THR A 168 -12.40 -9.85 16.61
CA THR A 168 -11.83 -8.67 17.28
C THR A 168 -11.58 -7.56 16.27
N PHE A 169 -11.01 -6.46 16.70
CA PHE A 169 -10.66 -5.35 15.83
C PHE A 169 -9.32 -4.74 16.25
N ASP A 170 -8.66 -4.05 15.33
CA ASP A 170 -7.47 -3.28 15.63
C ASP A 170 -7.84 -2.09 16.54
N PRO A 171 -7.24 -1.95 17.74
CA PRO A 171 -7.49 -0.83 18.63
C PRO A 171 -6.96 0.51 18.11
N GLU A 172 -6.14 0.52 17.05
CA GLU A 172 -5.52 1.70 16.42
C GLU A 172 -4.68 2.57 17.39
N ASP A 173 -4.37 2.04 18.58
CA ASP A 173 -3.59 2.76 19.62
C ASP A 173 -2.21 2.11 19.89
N GLY A 174 -1.85 1.09 19.12
CA GLY A 174 -0.61 0.34 19.27
C GLY A 174 -0.62 -0.71 20.37
N SER A 175 -1.78 -1.06 20.92
CA SER A 175 -1.91 -2.11 21.92
C SER A 175 -1.76 -3.50 21.32
N ASP A 176 -1.09 -4.43 22.04
CA ASP A 176 -0.91 -5.83 21.66
C ASP A 176 -2.06 -6.75 22.12
N ALA A 177 -3.08 -6.21 22.78
CA ALA A 177 -4.25 -6.94 23.24
C ALA A 177 -5.50 -6.06 23.16
N ASN A 178 -6.63 -6.67 22.78
CA ASN A 178 -7.92 -6.00 22.70
C ASN A 178 -9.04 -6.94 23.15
N ILE A 179 -10.25 -6.42 23.33
CA ILE A 179 -11.44 -7.24 23.49
C ILE A 179 -11.77 -7.95 22.20
N GLY A 180 -12.27 -9.16 22.30
CA GLY A 180 -12.84 -9.91 21.19
C GLY A 180 -14.12 -10.61 21.61
N TYR A 181 -14.89 -11.00 20.62
CA TYR A 181 -16.23 -11.53 20.75
C TYR A 181 -16.27 -12.98 20.29
N ARG A 182 -16.70 -13.88 21.18
CA ARG A 182 -16.90 -15.29 20.87
C ARG A 182 -18.38 -15.63 20.91
N LEU A 183 -18.89 -16.21 19.84
CA LEU A 183 -20.24 -16.75 19.82
C LEU A 183 -20.28 -18.06 20.61
N VAL A 184 -21.12 -18.11 21.63
CA VAL A 184 -21.35 -19.30 22.46
C VAL A 184 -22.77 -19.82 22.24
N VAL A 185 -22.90 -21.12 21.99
CA VAL A 185 -24.19 -21.80 21.94
C VAL A 185 -24.44 -22.45 23.32
N ASN A 186 -25.46 -21.97 24.02
CA ASN A 186 -25.83 -22.42 25.34
C ASN A 186 -26.52 -23.79 25.27
N ASP A 187 -26.62 -24.51 26.41
CA ASP A 187 -27.25 -25.82 26.51
C ASP A 187 -28.73 -25.83 26.08
N ASP A 188 -29.42 -24.70 26.18
CA ASP A 188 -30.80 -24.52 25.75
C ASP A 188 -30.95 -24.19 24.26
N GLY A 189 -29.82 -24.16 23.51
CA GLY A 189 -29.77 -23.78 22.10
C GLY A 189 -29.82 -22.26 21.84
N SER A 190 -29.89 -21.43 22.87
CA SER A 190 -29.74 -19.98 22.73
C SER A 190 -28.29 -19.62 22.41
N ARG A 191 -28.11 -18.45 21.78
CA ARG A 191 -26.79 -17.93 21.45
C ARG A 191 -26.50 -16.71 22.31
N SER A 192 -25.27 -16.60 22.78
CA SER A 192 -24.77 -15.43 23.48
C SER A 192 -23.38 -15.08 22.99
N VAL A 193 -23.02 -13.81 23.08
CA VAL A 193 -21.66 -13.33 22.78
C VAL A 193 -20.91 -13.20 24.10
N GLU A 194 -19.75 -13.81 24.19
CA GLU A 194 -18.83 -13.73 25.31
C GLU A 194 -17.67 -12.79 24.93
N GLU A 195 -17.39 -11.81 25.77
CA GLU A 195 -16.19 -10.98 25.65
C GLU A 195 -14.97 -11.69 26.24
N ILE A 196 -13.89 -11.74 25.48
CA ILE A 196 -12.62 -12.30 25.93
C ILE A 196 -11.48 -11.35 25.54
N VAL A 197 -10.34 -11.48 26.20
CA VAL A 197 -9.12 -10.76 25.79
C VAL A 197 -8.45 -11.56 24.67
N VAL A 198 -8.15 -10.87 23.58
CA VAL A 198 -7.48 -11.44 22.40
C VAL A 198 -6.10 -10.81 22.27
N ASP A 199 -5.10 -11.65 22.14
CA ASP A 199 -3.71 -11.33 21.86
C ASP A 199 -3.14 -12.29 20.79
N GLU A 200 -1.92 -12.04 20.35
CA GLU A 200 -1.27 -12.85 19.33
C GLU A 200 -1.13 -14.33 19.78
N ALA A 201 -0.90 -14.59 21.08
CA ALA A 201 -0.77 -15.94 21.59
C ALA A 201 -2.09 -16.72 21.50
N LEU A 202 -3.23 -16.08 21.69
CA LEU A 202 -4.54 -16.68 21.46
C LEU A 202 -4.77 -16.96 19.97
N ALA A 203 -4.43 -16.02 19.09
CA ALA A 203 -4.60 -16.15 17.64
C ALA A 203 -3.80 -17.31 17.04
N GLN A 204 -2.69 -17.71 17.67
CA GLN A 204 -1.93 -18.91 17.30
C GLN A 204 -2.60 -20.24 17.72
N THR A 205 -3.68 -20.20 18.49
CA THR A 205 -4.32 -21.41 19.05
C THR A 205 -5.77 -21.57 18.63
N VAL A 206 -6.45 -20.50 18.28
CA VAL A 206 -7.83 -20.49 17.79
C VAL A 206 -7.95 -19.55 16.59
N PRO A 207 -8.90 -19.77 15.68
CA PRO A 207 -9.18 -18.82 14.61
C PRO A 207 -9.57 -17.46 15.19
N VAL A 208 -8.94 -16.41 14.71
CA VAL A 208 -9.27 -15.02 15.06
C VAL A 208 -9.47 -14.22 13.78
N TRP A 209 -10.61 -13.57 13.66
CA TRP A 209 -10.85 -12.58 12.62
C TRP A 209 -10.63 -11.20 13.21
N VAL A 210 -9.68 -10.48 12.68
CA VAL A 210 -9.38 -9.10 13.07
C VAL A 210 -10.02 -8.17 12.04
N VAL A 211 -10.86 -7.27 12.49
CA VAL A 211 -11.34 -6.18 11.66
C VAL A 211 -10.32 -5.06 11.74
N ASN A 212 -9.64 -4.78 10.64
CA ASN A 212 -8.62 -3.73 10.54
C ASN A 212 -8.77 -2.93 9.24
N ARG A 213 -7.81 -2.05 8.96
CA ARG A 213 -7.76 -1.29 7.71
C ARG A 213 -6.77 -1.90 6.75
N ASN A 214 -7.13 -1.89 5.48
CA ASN A 214 -6.25 -2.29 4.39
C ASN A 214 -5.26 -1.16 4.11
N SER A 215 -3.98 -1.35 4.39
CA SER A 215 -2.90 -0.40 4.15
C SER A 215 -2.34 -0.50 2.73
N ASP A 216 -2.48 -1.66 2.08
CA ASP A 216 -1.93 -1.92 0.75
C ASP A 216 -2.93 -1.64 -0.40
N ALA A 217 -4.09 -1.04 -0.09
CA ALA A 217 -5.11 -0.74 -1.07
C ALA A 217 -4.57 0.06 -2.28
N GLY A 218 -4.73 -0.51 -3.46
CA GLY A 218 -4.29 0.09 -4.72
C GLY A 218 -2.87 -0.24 -5.14
N TYR A 219 -2.11 -1.01 -4.37
CA TYR A 219 -0.79 -1.48 -4.74
C TYR A 219 -0.82 -2.89 -5.32
N THR A 220 0.14 -3.19 -6.21
CA THR A 220 0.32 -4.52 -6.81
C THR A 220 1.54 -5.17 -6.19
N THR A 221 1.37 -6.38 -5.65
CA THR A 221 2.45 -7.13 -5.02
C THR A 221 3.46 -7.66 -6.04
N LEU A 222 4.67 -7.99 -5.56
CA LEU A 222 5.69 -8.60 -6.41
C LEU A 222 5.28 -9.99 -6.91
N GLU A 223 4.57 -10.76 -6.09
CA GLU A 223 4.08 -12.09 -6.43
C GLU A 223 3.08 -12.03 -7.57
N LEU A 224 2.16 -11.07 -7.54
CA LEU A 224 1.21 -10.86 -8.63
C LEU A 224 1.92 -10.41 -9.91
N ILE A 225 2.87 -9.47 -9.82
CA ILE A 225 3.68 -9.05 -10.97
C ILE A 225 4.45 -10.23 -11.58
N ARG A 226 5.03 -11.12 -10.76
CA ARG A 226 5.73 -12.31 -11.23
C ARG A 226 4.82 -13.33 -11.89
N ARG A 227 3.58 -13.44 -11.40
CA ARG A 227 2.57 -14.31 -12.01
C ARG A 227 2.14 -13.79 -13.38
N GLU A 228 1.98 -12.47 -13.53
CA GLU A 228 1.66 -11.81 -14.79
C GLU A 228 2.83 -11.85 -15.79
N ASP A 229 4.07 -11.80 -15.29
CA ASP A 229 5.29 -11.93 -16.11
C ASP A 229 6.15 -13.11 -15.64
N PRO A 230 5.94 -14.33 -16.20
CA PRO A 230 6.72 -15.51 -15.85
C PRO A 230 8.23 -15.41 -16.12
N ASN A 231 8.66 -14.39 -16.88
CA ASN A 231 10.07 -14.14 -17.16
C ASN A 231 10.68 -13.11 -16.19
N TRP A 232 9.92 -12.62 -15.22
CA TRP A 232 10.41 -11.70 -14.20
C TRP A 232 11.68 -12.24 -13.52
N GLY A 233 12.73 -11.42 -13.49
CA GLY A 233 14.01 -11.79 -12.84
C GLY A 233 14.85 -12.84 -13.57
N SER A 234 14.41 -13.38 -14.72
CA SER A 234 15.14 -14.43 -15.46
C SER A 234 16.28 -13.93 -16.35
N GLY A 235 16.60 -12.64 -16.30
CA GLY A 235 17.78 -12.03 -16.93
C GLY A 235 17.78 -11.94 -18.45
N GLY A 236 16.71 -12.35 -19.12
CA GLY A 236 16.62 -12.33 -20.59
C GLY A 236 15.42 -11.55 -21.13
N GLY A 237 14.52 -11.13 -20.29
CA GLY A 237 13.30 -10.42 -20.67
C GLY A 237 13.38 -8.92 -20.45
N THR A 238 12.48 -8.20 -21.07
CA THR A 238 12.24 -6.78 -20.75
C THR A 238 11.66 -6.72 -19.34
N ILE A 239 12.42 -6.19 -18.39
CA ILE A 239 11.93 -6.00 -17.04
C ILE A 239 10.97 -4.82 -17.07
N ILE A 240 9.70 -5.08 -16.85
CA ILE A 240 8.69 -4.04 -16.80
C ILE A 240 8.56 -3.62 -15.35
N VAL A 241 9.08 -2.43 -15.04
CA VAL A 241 8.81 -1.76 -13.79
C VAL A 241 7.45 -1.08 -13.94
N LYS A 242 6.43 -1.56 -13.24
CA LYS A 242 5.14 -0.87 -13.19
C LYS A 242 5.11 0.00 -11.94
N PRO A 243 4.82 1.30 -12.06
CA PRO A 243 4.51 2.13 -10.87
C PRO A 243 3.22 1.61 -10.23
N HIS A 244 3.14 1.65 -8.92
CA HIS A 244 2.39 0.72 -8.10
C HIS A 244 1.14 1.23 -7.44
N SER A 245 0.58 2.34 -7.87
CA SER A 245 -0.71 2.77 -7.38
C SER A 245 -1.75 2.72 -8.48
N ARG A 246 -2.77 1.88 -8.32
CA ARG A 246 -3.95 1.90 -9.19
C ARG A 246 -4.79 3.16 -9.04
N SER A 247 -4.64 3.89 -7.94
CA SER A 247 -5.50 5.01 -7.55
C SER A 247 -4.82 6.37 -7.50
N GLU A 248 -3.53 6.47 -7.82
CA GLU A 248 -2.83 7.74 -7.76
C GLU A 248 -2.71 8.40 -9.12
N PRO A 249 -3.07 9.69 -9.25
CA PRO A 249 -2.70 10.44 -10.44
C PRO A 249 -1.17 10.42 -10.56
N ALA A 250 -0.68 10.11 -11.75
CA ALA A 250 0.74 10.16 -12.06
C ALA A 250 1.33 11.47 -11.52
N TRP A 251 2.46 11.38 -10.83
CA TRP A 251 3.16 12.56 -10.34
C TRP A 251 3.41 13.51 -11.51
N PRO A 252 3.31 14.82 -11.32
CA PRO A 252 3.66 15.78 -12.38
C PRO A 252 5.09 15.48 -12.85
N GLY A 253 5.24 14.96 -14.06
CA GLY A 253 6.51 14.52 -14.65
C GLY A 253 6.58 13.05 -15.07
N GLN A 254 5.65 12.19 -14.64
CA GLN A 254 5.60 10.77 -15.05
C GLN A 254 4.78 10.50 -16.32
N GLU A 255 4.11 11.51 -16.88
CA GLU A 255 3.28 11.34 -18.10
C GLU A 255 4.05 10.90 -19.36
N GLY A 256 5.38 10.76 -19.29
CA GLY A 256 6.21 10.35 -20.43
C GLY A 256 6.68 8.90 -20.44
N ILE A 257 6.51 8.12 -19.37
CA ILE A 257 7.18 6.83 -19.22
C ILE A 257 6.45 5.67 -19.88
N GLN A 258 5.15 5.77 -20.14
CA GLN A 258 4.39 4.71 -20.82
C GLN A 258 4.65 4.57 -22.33
N GLN A 259 5.42 5.42 -22.97
CA GLN A 259 5.60 5.40 -24.44
C GLN A 259 6.98 5.07 -24.97
N SER A 260 8.01 4.85 -24.18
CA SER A 260 9.38 4.77 -24.74
C SER A 260 10.14 3.46 -24.52
N LEU A 261 9.52 2.41 -24.03
CA LEU A 261 10.16 1.08 -24.00
C LEU A 261 9.93 0.25 -25.27
N SER A 262 9.22 0.81 -26.27
CA SER A 262 9.20 0.24 -27.60
C SER A 262 10.47 0.61 -28.37
N GLU A 263 11.42 -0.34 -28.45
CA GLU A 263 12.45 -0.43 -29.48
C GLU A 263 13.22 0.87 -29.80
N GLN A 264 13.79 1.53 -28.82
CA GLN A 264 14.92 2.40 -29.13
C GLN A 264 16.19 1.56 -29.18
N THR A 265 16.75 1.50 -30.37
CA THR A 265 18.05 0.98 -30.73
C THR A 265 19.04 1.19 -29.59
N ARG A 266 19.40 0.10 -28.90
CA ARG A 266 20.51 0.08 -27.95
C ARG A 266 21.75 0.58 -28.67
N SER A 267 22.10 1.84 -28.45
CA SER A 267 23.44 2.29 -28.84
C SER A 267 24.42 1.51 -27.95
N SER A 268 25.31 0.80 -28.56
CA SER A 268 26.36 0.03 -27.90
C SER A 268 27.34 0.96 -27.15
N GLN A 269 26.89 1.50 -26.01
CA GLN A 269 27.78 2.11 -25.03
C GLN A 269 28.18 0.98 -24.05
N SER A 270 29.41 0.47 -24.23
CA SER A 270 30.04 -0.42 -23.27
C SER A 270 30.13 0.30 -21.91
N GLY A 271 29.55 -0.30 -20.87
CA GLY A 271 29.64 0.21 -19.50
C GLY A 271 28.32 0.66 -18.86
N LEU A 272 27.18 0.38 -19.48
CA LEU A 272 25.89 0.52 -18.83
C LEU A 272 25.71 -0.60 -17.78
N LYS A 273 25.16 -0.24 -16.65
CA LYS A 273 24.92 -1.14 -15.52
C LYS A 273 23.50 -1.02 -15.05
N SER A 274 22.94 -2.12 -14.61
CA SER A 274 21.67 -2.12 -13.87
C SER A 274 21.90 -2.36 -12.39
N LEU A 275 21.02 -1.80 -11.55
CA LEU A 275 20.97 -2.09 -10.14
C LEU A 275 19.71 -2.90 -9.84
N VAL A 276 19.91 -4.07 -9.25
CA VAL A 276 18.84 -5.02 -8.89
C VAL A 276 18.86 -5.23 -7.38
N LEU A 277 17.69 -5.12 -6.73
CA LEU A 277 17.49 -5.62 -5.37
C LEU A 277 17.19 -7.11 -5.46
N LYS A 278 18.08 -7.94 -4.92
CA LYS A 278 17.97 -9.40 -4.97
C LYS A 278 17.17 -9.98 -3.82
N ASP A 279 17.50 -9.53 -2.62
CA ASP A 279 16.94 -10.08 -1.38
C ASP A 279 16.58 -8.96 -0.42
N PHE A 280 15.53 -9.21 0.36
CA PHE A 280 15.04 -8.34 1.42
C PHE A 280 14.78 -9.20 2.68
N THR A 281 15.20 -8.72 3.85
CA THR A 281 14.99 -9.42 5.12
C THR A 281 14.60 -8.39 6.19
N MET A 282 13.38 -8.50 6.70
CA MET A 282 12.90 -7.69 7.84
C MET A 282 13.46 -8.24 9.15
N GLN A 283 13.97 -7.38 10.04
CA GLN A 283 14.59 -7.76 11.30
C GLN A 283 13.71 -7.50 12.52
N ARG A 284 12.66 -6.68 12.40
CA ARG A 284 11.64 -6.48 13.42
C ARG A 284 10.28 -6.23 12.81
N HIS A 285 9.20 -6.50 13.54
CA HIS A 285 7.87 -6.03 13.19
C HIS A 285 7.76 -4.53 13.41
N TYR A 286 7.09 -3.86 12.48
CA TYR A 286 6.73 -2.46 12.60
C TYR A 286 5.32 -2.34 13.13
N ASP A 287 4.39 -3.07 12.57
CA ASP A 287 3.00 -3.11 12.98
C ASP A 287 2.72 -3.98 14.20
N THR A 288 1.62 -3.68 14.88
CA THR A 288 1.01 -4.60 15.84
C THR A 288 0.49 -5.83 15.11
N TRP A 289 0.28 -6.93 15.82
CA TRP A 289 -0.27 -8.12 15.18
C TRP A 289 -1.72 -7.95 14.69
N PHE A 290 -2.45 -6.92 15.19
CA PHE A 290 -3.78 -6.56 14.71
C PHE A 290 -3.76 -5.84 13.36
N ALA A 291 -2.71 -5.10 13.05
CA ALA A 291 -2.60 -4.34 11.82
C ALA A 291 -2.29 -5.24 10.62
N GLY A 292 -1.57 -6.34 10.83
CA GLY A 292 -1.28 -7.31 9.77
C GLY A 292 0.20 -7.50 9.47
N ALA A 293 0.53 -7.67 8.20
CA ALA A 293 1.88 -7.71 7.67
C ALA A 293 2.49 -6.30 7.71
N SER A 294 3.80 -6.20 7.52
CA SER A 294 4.46 -4.91 7.32
C SER A 294 4.69 -4.65 5.83
N GLU A 295 4.27 -3.49 5.33
CA GLU A 295 4.37 -3.08 3.95
C GLU A 295 5.54 -2.12 3.75
N PHE A 296 6.64 -2.65 3.21
CA PHE A 296 7.84 -1.85 2.95
C PHE A 296 7.83 -1.26 1.55
N PHE A 297 8.01 0.04 1.46
CA PHE A 297 8.26 0.73 0.21
C PHE A 297 9.75 0.97 0.03
N VAL A 298 10.32 0.37 -1.01
CA VAL A 298 11.70 0.59 -1.42
C VAL A 298 11.72 1.58 -2.57
N LYS A 299 12.24 2.77 -2.32
CA LYS A 299 12.21 3.92 -3.22
C LYS A 299 13.61 4.35 -3.62
N ILE A 300 13.83 4.55 -4.91
CA ILE A 300 15.09 5.05 -5.44
C ILE A 300 14.85 6.24 -6.37
N GLY A 301 15.63 7.27 -6.20
CA GLY A 301 15.67 8.41 -7.09
C GLY A 301 17.01 8.47 -7.83
N ALA A 302 16.95 8.36 -9.15
CA ALA A 302 18.10 8.30 -10.02
C ALA A 302 17.93 9.22 -11.24
N VAL A 303 18.96 9.35 -12.05
CA VAL A 303 18.88 9.90 -13.40
C VAL A 303 19.32 8.78 -14.33
N ASP A 304 18.37 8.28 -15.11
CA ASP A 304 18.56 7.13 -15.97
C ASP A 304 18.87 7.54 -17.41
N ASP A 305 19.56 6.69 -18.16
CA ASP A 305 19.88 6.80 -19.59
C ASP A 305 20.24 8.25 -20.03
N PHE A 306 21.21 8.87 -19.35
CA PHE A 306 21.64 10.22 -19.69
C PHE A 306 23.11 10.30 -20.08
N THR A 307 23.45 11.30 -20.91
CA THR A 307 24.81 11.74 -21.18
C THR A 307 24.83 13.25 -21.21
N ALA A 308 25.55 13.85 -20.29
CA ALA A 308 25.69 15.29 -20.20
C ALA A 308 27.16 15.72 -20.23
N ALA A 309 27.51 16.67 -21.09
CA ALA A 309 28.81 17.31 -21.14
C ALA A 309 28.87 18.62 -20.37
N THR A 310 27.69 19.19 -20.05
CA THR A 310 27.51 20.45 -19.33
C THR A 310 26.37 20.33 -18.33
N GLU A 311 26.35 21.21 -17.32
CA GLU A 311 25.25 21.31 -16.36
C GLU A 311 23.90 21.64 -17.06
N ALA A 312 23.93 22.49 -18.07
CA ALA A 312 22.72 22.86 -18.81
C ALA A 312 22.10 21.66 -19.54
N GLU A 313 22.92 20.75 -20.06
CA GLU A 313 22.43 19.51 -20.64
C GLU A 313 21.84 18.58 -19.55
N LEU A 314 22.50 18.49 -18.38
CA LEU A 314 21.98 17.68 -17.26
C LEU A 314 20.60 18.13 -16.80
N LEU A 315 20.34 19.43 -16.77
CA LEU A 315 19.04 19.99 -16.40
C LEU A 315 17.90 19.67 -17.39
N MET A 316 18.22 19.10 -18.55
CA MET A 316 17.21 18.64 -19.53
C MET A 316 16.70 17.22 -19.22
N TYR A 317 17.36 16.49 -18.33
CA TYR A 317 16.92 15.16 -17.92
C TYR A 317 16.07 15.21 -16.67
N ASN A 318 15.01 14.41 -16.66
CA ASN A 318 14.15 14.28 -15.50
C ASN A 318 14.68 13.16 -14.59
N PRO A 319 14.61 13.30 -13.27
CA PRO A 319 14.88 12.20 -12.37
C PRO A 319 13.85 11.09 -12.56
N LEU A 320 14.31 9.84 -12.48
CA LEU A 320 13.48 8.66 -12.42
C LEU A 320 13.28 8.28 -10.96
N ILE A 321 12.04 8.04 -10.57
CA ILE A 321 11.69 7.49 -9.26
C ILE A 321 11.15 6.10 -9.48
N THR A 322 11.76 5.13 -8.81
CA THR A 322 11.29 3.75 -8.74
C THR A 322 10.78 3.51 -7.33
N ASP A 323 9.60 2.94 -7.19
CA ASP A 323 8.94 2.68 -5.93
C ASP A 323 8.28 1.30 -5.97
N PHE A 324 8.63 0.42 -5.02
CA PHE A 324 8.10 -0.94 -4.91
C PHE A 324 7.62 -1.24 -3.52
N MET A 325 6.51 -1.94 -3.42
CA MET A 325 6.00 -2.50 -2.18
C MET A 325 6.50 -3.94 -2.00
N ILE A 326 6.96 -4.23 -0.80
CA ILE A 326 7.34 -5.58 -0.35
C ILE A 326 6.53 -5.87 0.91
N VAL A 327 5.57 -6.80 0.82
CA VAL A 327 4.79 -7.26 1.96
C VAL A 327 5.59 -8.33 2.70
N VAL A 328 5.81 -8.14 3.99
CA VAL A 328 6.50 -9.11 4.85
C VAL A 328 5.56 -9.56 5.96
N LYS A 329 5.04 -10.78 5.82
CA LYS A 329 4.11 -11.38 6.76
C LYS A 329 4.76 -11.63 8.11
N ARG A 330 3.94 -11.70 9.16
CA ARG A 330 4.44 -11.89 10.53
C ARG A 330 5.32 -13.14 10.69
N ASN A 331 4.96 -14.23 10.05
CA ASN A 331 5.74 -15.47 10.10
C ASN A 331 7.05 -15.42 9.26
N GLN A 332 7.30 -14.33 8.53
CA GLN A 332 8.48 -14.14 7.67
C GLN A 332 9.59 -13.29 8.33
N LEU A 333 9.41 -12.86 9.55
CA LEU A 333 10.43 -12.13 10.31
C LEU A 333 11.77 -12.90 10.31
N GLY A 334 12.85 -12.21 9.98
CA GLY A 334 14.20 -12.77 9.89
C GLY A 334 14.40 -13.75 8.73
N LYS A 335 13.40 -13.95 7.87
CA LYS A 335 13.51 -14.79 6.68
C LYS A 335 13.78 -13.94 5.44
N THR A 336 14.72 -14.38 4.63
CA THR A 336 15.07 -13.69 3.41
C THR A 336 14.03 -13.91 2.32
N GLN A 337 13.45 -12.81 1.84
CA GLN A 337 12.53 -12.77 0.70
C GLN A 337 13.32 -12.48 -0.57
N LYS A 338 13.11 -13.27 -1.63
CA LYS A 338 13.68 -12.97 -2.93
C LYS A 338 12.86 -11.91 -3.62
N SER A 339 13.51 -10.82 -4.01
CA SER A 339 12.86 -9.66 -4.62
C SER A 339 13.09 -9.60 -6.14
N ASP A 340 14.33 -9.70 -6.61
CA ASP A 340 14.72 -9.59 -8.03
C ASP A 340 14.15 -8.34 -8.73
N ILE A 341 14.14 -7.20 -8.00
CA ILE A 341 13.55 -5.95 -8.45
C ILE A 341 14.60 -5.11 -9.17
N LEU A 342 14.31 -4.68 -10.40
CA LEU A 342 15.13 -3.71 -11.11
C LEU A 342 14.89 -2.30 -10.53
N LEU A 343 15.88 -1.77 -9.84
CA LEU A 343 15.83 -0.44 -9.25
C LEU A 343 16.28 0.66 -10.21
N VAL A 344 17.33 0.41 -11.00
CA VAL A 344 17.86 1.32 -12.01
C VAL A 344 18.22 0.51 -13.24
N SER A 345 17.61 0.81 -14.40
CA SER A 345 17.82 0.05 -15.64
C SER A 345 19.15 0.37 -16.30
N ASP A 346 19.48 1.65 -16.41
CA ASP A 346 20.65 2.12 -17.15
C ASP A 346 21.48 3.09 -16.29
N TRP A 347 22.15 2.52 -15.28
CA TRP A 347 23.03 3.32 -14.42
C TRP A 347 24.23 3.82 -15.17
N ASN A 348 24.17 5.07 -15.56
CA ASN A 348 25.25 5.74 -16.29
C ASN A 348 26.47 5.98 -15.37
N PRO A 349 27.71 5.79 -15.86
CA PRO A 349 28.93 6.07 -15.09
C PRO A 349 29.06 7.49 -14.55
N GLN A 350 28.31 8.45 -15.11
CA GLN A 350 28.28 9.84 -14.61
C GLN A 350 27.43 9.96 -13.33
N MET A 351 26.44 9.11 -13.09
CA MET A 351 25.67 9.11 -11.84
C MET A 351 26.45 8.42 -10.73
N THR A 352 27.02 9.19 -9.85
CA THR A 352 27.87 8.69 -8.77
C THR A 352 27.12 8.28 -7.51
N HIS A 353 25.92 8.87 -7.27
CA HIS A 353 25.06 8.54 -6.15
C HIS A 353 23.59 8.67 -6.57
N CYS A 354 22.78 7.74 -6.15
CA CYS A 354 21.31 7.84 -6.18
C CYS A 354 20.77 8.18 -4.80
N ALA A 355 19.57 8.75 -4.75
CA ALA A 355 18.81 8.85 -3.50
C ALA A 355 18.10 7.52 -3.24
N PHE A 356 18.03 7.11 -1.98
CA PHE A 356 17.43 5.84 -1.59
C PHE A 356 16.68 5.99 -0.28
N MET A 357 15.48 5.43 -0.21
CA MET A 357 14.64 5.46 0.97
C MET A 357 13.88 4.14 1.13
N ILE A 358 13.73 3.72 2.37
CA ILE A 358 12.86 2.63 2.76
C ILE A 358 11.90 3.18 3.79
N THR A 359 10.62 3.03 3.53
CA THR A 359 9.56 3.34 4.49
C THR A 359 8.73 2.10 4.72
N GLU A 360 8.12 2.02 5.87
CA GLU A 360 7.03 1.11 6.16
C GLU A 360 5.75 1.92 6.27
N ASP A 361 4.64 1.40 5.72
CA ASP A 361 3.41 2.16 5.51
C ASP A 361 2.48 2.10 6.74
N ASP A 362 2.31 3.22 7.38
CA ASP A 362 1.30 3.45 8.44
C ASP A 362 0.19 4.39 7.97
N GLY A 363 0.15 4.68 6.67
CA GLY A 363 -0.79 5.59 6.06
C GLY A 363 -0.59 7.06 6.45
N GLY A 364 -1.64 7.86 6.43
CA GLY A 364 -1.59 9.28 6.74
C GLY A 364 -1.67 10.16 5.51
N THR A 365 -1.17 11.40 5.62
CA THR A 365 -1.20 12.38 4.51
C THR A 365 0.08 12.29 3.70
N LYS A 366 -0.04 12.28 2.38
CA LYS A 366 1.10 12.28 1.46
C LYS A 366 2.02 13.46 1.67
N THR A 367 3.31 13.19 1.71
CA THR A 367 4.40 14.15 1.84
C THR A 367 5.59 13.70 0.98
N GLU A 368 6.71 14.42 1.02
CA GLU A 368 7.88 14.10 0.22
C GLU A 368 9.18 14.37 0.99
N TRP A 369 10.18 13.55 0.74
CA TRP A 369 11.55 13.82 1.15
C TRP A 369 12.31 14.43 -0.02
N LYS A 370 12.68 15.72 0.11
CA LYS A 370 13.55 16.41 -0.85
C LYS A 370 14.98 15.93 -0.70
N CYS A 371 15.53 15.39 -1.75
CA CYS A 371 16.85 14.78 -1.77
C CYS A 371 17.58 15.09 -3.08
N THR A 372 18.77 14.51 -3.25
CA THR A 372 19.62 14.84 -4.41
C THR A 372 20.33 13.57 -4.89
N ALA A 373 20.23 13.30 -6.18
CA ALA A 373 21.15 12.39 -6.86
C ALA A 373 22.40 13.17 -7.30
N LEU A 374 23.57 12.53 -7.29
CA LEU A 374 24.83 13.18 -7.67
C LEU A 374 25.32 12.68 -9.02
N VAL A 375 25.55 13.62 -9.91
CA VAL A 375 26.07 13.38 -11.26
C VAL A 375 27.44 14.04 -11.42
N ARG A 376 28.37 13.34 -12.05
CA ARG A 376 29.71 13.84 -12.29
C ARG A 376 29.90 14.16 -13.77
N ILE A 377 30.16 15.44 -14.06
CA ILE A 377 30.50 15.91 -15.41
C ILE A 377 31.96 16.36 -15.38
N LYS A 378 32.85 15.65 -16.11
CA LYS A 378 34.30 15.86 -16.03
C LYS A 378 34.83 15.71 -14.58
N SER A 379 35.32 16.78 -13.98
CA SER A 379 35.81 16.81 -12.59
C SER A 379 34.86 17.43 -11.59
N MET A 380 33.69 17.91 -12.04
CA MET A 380 32.71 18.61 -11.21
C MET A 380 31.56 17.66 -10.86
N SER A 381 31.04 17.77 -9.63
CA SER A 381 29.83 17.06 -9.20
C SER A 381 28.67 18.04 -9.15
N TYR A 382 27.54 17.62 -9.68
CA TYR A 382 26.29 18.36 -9.74
C TYR A 382 25.20 17.58 -9.00
N GLY A 383 24.33 18.28 -8.27
CA GLY A 383 23.16 17.71 -7.65
C GLY A 383 21.94 17.81 -8.57
N VAL A 384 21.26 16.71 -8.76
CA VAL A 384 19.94 16.67 -9.38
C VAL A 384 18.93 16.55 -8.25
N GLU A 385 18.16 17.61 -8.03
CA GLU A 385 17.13 17.63 -6.99
C GLU A 385 15.97 16.75 -7.41
N LEU A 386 15.45 15.99 -6.44
CA LEU A 386 14.29 15.13 -6.60
C LEU A 386 13.54 15.00 -5.28
N SER A 387 12.31 14.50 -5.33
CA SER A 387 11.46 14.28 -4.17
C SER A 387 11.01 12.83 -4.15
N LEU A 388 11.29 12.11 -3.07
CA LEU A 388 10.76 10.77 -2.86
C LEU A 388 9.48 10.86 -2.00
N PRO A 389 8.34 10.32 -2.50
CA PRO A 389 7.07 10.39 -1.79
C PRO A 389 7.02 9.42 -0.62
N PHE A 390 6.29 9.77 0.43
CA PHE A 390 5.93 8.90 1.55
C PHE A 390 4.72 9.51 2.30
N SER A 391 4.15 8.78 3.27
CA SER A 391 3.04 9.32 4.07
C SER A 391 3.52 9.81 5.44
N THR A 392 2.76 10.70 6.08
CA THR A 392 3.22 11.38 7.30
C THR A 392 3.31 10.46 8.51
N ARG A 393 2.65 9.31 8.48
CA ARG A 393 2.71 8.31 9.55
C ARG A 393 3.70 7.20 9.25
N ASP A 394 4.16 7.06 7.98
CA ASP A 394 5.11 6.02 7.62
C ASP A 394 6.37 6.05 8.51
N ASP A 395 6.77 4.90 8.97
CA ASP A 395 8.06 4.72 9.62
C ASP A 395 9.19 4.79 8.59
N ILE A 396 10.10 5.75 8.77
CA ILE A 396 11.29 5.84 7.92
C ILE A 396 12.34 4.83 8.43
N VAL A 397 12.38 3.67 7.80
CA VAL A 397 13.33 2.60 8.15
C VAL A 397 14.76 3.03 7.84
N TRP A 398 14.97 3.58 6.64
CA TRP A 398 16.26 4.13 6.23
C TRP A 398 16.10 5.16 5.11
N ARG A 399 16.98 6.15 5.07
CA ARG A 399 17.08 7.10 3.96
C ARG A 399 18.48 7.66 3.82
N GLY A 400 18.92 7.89 2.58
CA GLY A 400 20.24 8.45 2.31
C GLY A 400 20.61 8.39 0.84
N GLN A 401 21.90 8.38 0.58
CA GLN A 401 22.45 8.24 -0.76
C GLN A 401 23.25 6.94 -0.86
N LEU A 402 23.07 6.22 -1.95
CA LEU A 402 23.89 5.04 -2.29
C LEU A 402 24.90 5.42 -3.36
N ALA A 403 26.17 5.25 -3.04
CA ALA A 403 27.25 5.50 -3.98
C ALA A 403 27.43 4.33 -4.96
N GLN A 404 27.54 4.62 -6.26
CA GLN A 404 27.81 3.62 -7.28
C GLN A 404 28.98 2.70 -6.91
N ARG A 405 30.10 3.27 -6.50
CA ARG A 405 31.29 2.52 -6.13
C ARG A 405 31.08 1.58 -4.94
N TRP A 406 30.24 1.99 -4.01
CA TRP A 406 29.91 1.14 -2.86
C TRP A 406 29.06 -0.05 -3.31
N LEU A 407 28.04 0.20 -4.14
CA LEU A 407 27.19 -0.85 -4.71
C LEU A 407 28.00 -1.85 -5.56
N GLU A 408 28.91 -1.36 -6.40
CA GLU A 408 29.81 -2.22 -7.20
C GLU A 408 30.75 -3.08 -6.33
N ALA A 409 31.33 -2.47 -5.29
CA ALA A 409 32.24 -3.17 -4.38
C ALA A 409 31.54 -4.19 -3.47
N ASN A 410 30.24 -4.03 -3.23
CA ASN A 410 29.41 -4.88 -2.38
C ASN A 410 28.34 -5.63 -3.17
N SER A 411 28.46 -5.71 -4.50
CA SER A 411 27.50 -6.44 -5.36
C SER A 411 27.41 -7.90 -4.94
N GLY A 412 26.18 -8.38 -4.70
CA GLY A 412 25.88 -9.72 -4.19
C GLY A 412 26.18 -9.93 -2.70
N MET A 413 26.52 -8.87 -1.98
CA MET A 413 26.74 -8.92 -0.53
C MET A 413 25.53 -8.33 0.22
N ASN A 414 25.19 -8.94 1.34
CA ASN A 414 24.15 -8.42 2.23
C ASN A 414 24.63 -7.16 2.97
N GLY A 415 23.78 -6.14 3.00
CA GLY A 415 24.01 -4.88 3.71
C GLY A 415 22.82 -4.54 4.59
N SER A 416 23.07 -3.92 5.77
CA SER A 416 22.02 -3.54 6.70
C SER A 416 21.62 -2.08 6.50
N PHE A 417 20.31 -1.84 6.44
CA PHE A 417 19.69 -0.55 6.24
C PHE A 417 18.60 -0.34 7.30
N GLY A 418 19.00 0.19 8.47
CA GLY A 418 18.10 0.22 9.62
C GLY A 418 17.77 -1.20 10.10
N ASP A 419 16.49 -1.51 10.18
CA ASP A 419 15.99 -2.81 10.62
C ASP A 419 15.69 -3.78 9.46
N VAL A 420 16.23 -3.50 8.26
CA VAL A 420 16.16 -4.41 7.11
C VAL A 420 17.56 -4.69 6.57
N ASP A 421 17.74 -5.92 6.11
CA ASP A 421 18.93 -6.33 5.38
C ASP A 421 18.57 -6.53 3.90
N MET A 422 19.45 -6.08 3.00
CA MET A 422 19.25 -6.16 1.57
C MET A 422 20.50 -6.56 0.82
N THR A 423 20.32 -7.32 -0.25
CA THR A 423 21.39 -7.66 -1.20
C THR A 423 21.12 -6.96 -2.52
N PHE A 424 22.07 -6.11 -2.93
CA PHE A 424 22.04 -5.48 -4.25
C PHE A 424 22.97 -6.21 -5.22
N GLU A 425 22.56 -6.33 -6.46
CA GLU A 425 23.39 -6.82 -7.55
C GLU A 425 23.56 -5.73 -8.61
N VAL A 426 24.80 -5.47 -9.01
CA VAL A 426 25.12 -4.60 -10.14
C VAL A 426 25.41 -5.49 -11.33
N VAL A 427 24.56 -5.43 -12.35
CA VAL A 427 24.67 -6.19 -13.59
C VAL A 427 25.28 -5.28 -14.67
N GLU A 428 26.31 -5.73 -15.36
CA GLU A 428 26.98 -5.01 -16.46
C GLU A 428 26.61 -5.64 -17.81
N TYR A 429 26.30 -4.79 -18.81
CA TYR A 429 25.89 -5.21 -20.16
C TYR A 429 27.05 -5.04 -21.18
#